data_456a4365adb105412c27c1780f3ab446
#
_entry.id   456a4365adb105412c27c1780f3ab446
#
_cell.length_a   1.000
_cell.length_b   1.000
_cell.length_c   1.000
_cell.angle_alpha   90.00
_cell.angle_beta   90.00
_cell.angle_gamma   90.00
#
_symmetry.space_group_name_H-M   'P 1'
#
loop_
_entity.id
_entity.type
_entity.pdbx_description
1 polymer ?
#
loop_
_entity_poly.entity_id
_entity_poly.type
_entity_poly.pdbx_seq_one_letter_code
_entity_poly.pdbx_strand_id
1 'polypeptide(L)'
;MAESFQALRKVLMAKAREGVEIRILYDDAGCIGFLNPRFIKYMESMGIQCRVFNPIMPVLNIFMNNRDHRKITVIDGKVAYTGGYNLADEYFNITHPYGQWKDSGIRFEGDAVQTATILFLEMWNALREQDVDIEKYLPVYPYKAKEQGFFALYGDSPLDKEPAGENVYMNLLRHAKKYIYFTTPYLIPVSYTHLRAHET
;
A
#
# COMPACT_ATOMS: atom_id res chain seq x y z
N MET A 1 -20.73 2.27 4.29
CA MET A 1 -19.63 2.11 3.30
C MET A 1 -19.30 3.52 2.82
N ALA A 2 -18.03 3.91 2.86
CA ALA A 2 -17.55 5.24 2.51
C ALA A 2 -18.02 5.67 1.11
N GLU A 3 -18.37 6.93 0.92
CA GLU A 3 -18.83 7.48 -0.36
C GLU A 3 -17.73 7.42 -1.41
N SER A 4 -16.50 7.75 -1.01
CA SER A 4 -15.29 7.62 -1.83
C SER A 4 -15.11 6.21 -2.39
N PHE A 5 -15.27 5.19 -1.53
CA PHE A 5 -15.20 3.80 -1.98
C PHE A 5 -16.37 3.41 -2.90
N GLN A 6 -17.58 3.93 -2.67
CA GLN A 6 -18.72 3.65 -3.54
C GLN A 6 -18.49 4.21 -4.96
N ALA A 7 -17.91 5.42 -5.06
CA ALA A 7 -17.56 6.02 -6.35
C ALA A 7 -16.53 5.15 -7.09
N LEU A 8 -15.43 4.77 -6.41
CA LEU A 8 -14.41 3.88 -6.96
C LEU A 8 -15.01 2.54 -7.41
N ARG A 9 -15.82 1.91 -6.58
CA ARG A 9 -16.47 0.64 -6.89
C ARG A 9 -17.28 0.68 -8.18
N LYS A 10 -18.02 1.76 -8.43
CA LYS A 10 -18.79 1.91 -9.69
C LYS A 10 -17.86 1.87 -10.91
N VAL A 11 -16.71 2.53 -10.84
CA VAL A 11 -15.71 2.52 -11.91
C VAL A 11 -15.11 1.13 -12.09
N LEU A 12 -14.72 0.47 -10.99
CA LEU A 12 -14.15 -0.89 -11.04
C LEU A 12 -15.14 -1.89 -11.65
N MET A 13 -16.41 -1.82 -11.26
CA MET A 13 -17.46 -2.67 -11.83
C MET A 13 -17.64 -2.45 -13.34
N ALA A 14 -17.60 -1.20 -13.80
CA ALA A 14 -17.67 -0.88 -15.22
C ALA A 14 -16.47 -1.48 -15.97
N LYS A 15 -15.25 -1.33 -15.44
CA LYS A 15 -14.04 -1.88 -16.02
C LYS A 15 -14.02 -3.41 -16.03
N ALA A 16 -14.48 -4.07 -14.97
CA ALA A 16 -14.61 -5.52 -14.94
C ALA A 16 -15.54 -6.03 -16.05
N ARG A 17 -16.66 -5.33 -16.33
CA ARG A 17 -17.58 -5.66 -17.43
C ARG A 17 -16.96 -5.47 -18.83
N GLU A 18 -15.99 -4.57 -18.94
CA GLU A 18 -15.18 -4.36 -20.15
C GLU A 18 -14.08 -5.42 -20.31
N GLY A 19 -13.96 -6.38 -19.38
CA GLY A 19 -12.94 -7.45 -19.41
C GLY A 19 -11.61 -7.09 -18.75
N VAL A 20 -11.53 -5.96 -18.05
CA VAL A 20 -10.33 -5.61 -17.28
C VAL A 20 -10.19 -6.53 -16.07
N GLU A 21 -9.03 -7.15 -15.92
CA GLU A 21 -8.70 -7.96 -14.76
C GLU A 21 -8.42 -7.07 -13.55
N ILE A 22 -9.19 -7.23 -12.49
CA ILE A 22 -9.11 -6.39 -11.29
C ILE A 22 -8.84 -7.25 -10.07
N ARG A 23 -7.84 -6.87 -9.27
CA ARG A 23 -7.50 -7.46 -7.98
C ARG A 23 -7.57 -6.43 -6.87
N ILE A 24 -8.19 -6.80 -5.77
CA ILE A 24 -8.24 -6.00 -4.55
C ILE A 24 -7.69 -6.82 -3.40
N LEU A 25 -6.75 -6.24 -2.68
CA LEU A 25 -6.21 -6.75 -1.43
C LEU A 25 -6.47 -5.72 -0.33
N TYR A 26 -7.01 -6.16 0.80
CA TYR A 26 -7.22 -5.29 1.95
C TYR A 26 -6.82 -5.97 3.26
N ASP A 27 -6.41 -5.17 4.24
CA ASP A 27 -6.14 -5.64 5.60
C ASP A 27 -7.44 -5.67 6.41
N ASP A 28 -7.73 -6.80 7.08
CA ASP A 28 -8.99 -6.97 7.81
C ASP A 28 -9.10 -6.02 9.02
N ALA A 29 -8.00 -5.77 9.72
CA ALA A 29 -8.00 -4.87 10.87
C ALA A 29 -8.33 -3.43 10.49
N GLY A 30 -7.81 -2.96 9.35
CA GLY A 30 -8.10 -1.63 8.82
C GLY A 30 -9.54 -1.45 8.34
N CYS A 31 -10.27 -2.56 8.19
CA CYS A 31 -11.62 -2.59 7.64
C CYS A 31 -12.69 -3.05 8.64
N ILE A 32 -12.32 -3.25 9.93
CA ILE A 32 -13.26 -3.66 10.98
C ILE A 32 -14.45 -2.70 11.05
N GLY A 33 -15.65 -3.28 11.04
CA GLY A 33 -16.91 -2.53 11.07
C GLY A 33 -17.35 -1.95 9.73
N PHE A 34 -16.50 -1.94 8.70
CA PHE A 34 -16.82 -1.43 7.37
C PHE A 34 -17.05 -2.54 6.35
N LEU A 35 -16.27 -3.62 6.41
CA LEU A 35 -16.39 -4.78 5.54
C LEU A 35 -16.82 -6.01 6.35
N ASN A 36 -17.69 -6.80 5.76
CA ASN A 36 -18.17 -8.04 6.35
C ASN A 36 -17.71 -9.25 5.51
N PRO A 37 -17.83 -10.49 6.02
CA PRO A 37 -17.39 -11.69 5.29
C PRO A 37 -18.07 -11.90 3.92
N ARG A 38 -19.19 -11.22 3.66
CA ARG A 38 -19.89 -11.26 2.36
C ARG A 38 -19.26 -10.33 1.33
N PHE A 39 -18.38 -9.40 1.76
CA PHE A 39 -17.77 -8.41 0.87
C PHE A 39 -16.97 -9.06 -0.24
N ILE A 40 -16.13 -10.05 0.08
CA ILE A 40 -15.32 -10.78 -0.92
C ILE A 40 -16.25 -11.42 -1.96
N LYS A 41 -17.26 -12.19 -1.52
CA LYS A 41 -18.21 -12.83 -2.43
C LYS A 41 -18.95 -11.83 -3.29
N TYR A 42 -19.27 -10.67 -2.74
CA TYR A 42 -19.93 -9.60 -3.47
C TYR A 42 -18.99 -9.03 -4.56
N MET A 43 -17.72 -8.78 -4.26
CA MET A 43 -16.74 -8.31 -5.27
C MET A 43 -16.52 -9.37 -6.36
N GLU A 44 -16.38 -10.63 -5.98
CA GLU A 44 -16.22 -11.76 -6.90
C GLU A 44 -17.44 -11.93 -7.83
N SER A 45 -18.65 -11.71 -7.33
CA SER A 45 -19.86 -11.75 -8.17
C SER A 45 -19.90 -10.68 -9.26
N MET A 46 -19.05 -9.66 -9.14
CA MET A 46 -18.90 -8.58 -10.12
C MET A 46 -17.68 -8.77 -11.04
N GLY A 47 -17.01 -9.94 -10.96
CA GLY A 47 -15.81 -10.24 -11.74
C GLY A 47 -14.53 -9.60 -11.17
N ILE A 48 -14.56 -9.13 -9.93
CA ILE A 48 -13.41 -8.52 -9.26
C ILE A 48 -12.81 -9.53 -8.28
N GLN A 49 -11.56 -9.90 -8.47
CA GLN A 49 -10.84 -10.77 -7.55
C GLN A 49 -10.54 -10.01 -6.24
N CYS A 50 -10.87 -10.61 -5.11
CA CYS A 50 -10.73 -9.95 -3.82
C CYS A 50 -10.11 -10.89 -2.79
N ARG A 51 -9.10 -10.41 -2.05
CA ARG A 51 -8.45 -11.16 -0.97
C ARG A 51 -8.34 -10.29 0.29
N VAL A 52 -8.36 -10.94 1.44
CA VAL A 52 -8.15 -10.31 2.73
C VAL A 52 -6.81 -10.75 3.32
N PHE A 53 -6.03 -9.78 3.77
CA PHE A 53 -4.80 -10.04 4.50
C PHE A 53 -5.10 -10.19 5.98
N ASN A 54 -4.53 -11.24 6.59
CA ASN A 54 -4.55 -11.55 8.00
C ASN A 54 -5.95 -11.37 8.67
N PRO A 55 -6.95 -12.21 8.29
CA PRO A 55 -8.30 -12.11 8.82
C PRO A 55 -8.30 -12.21 10.33
N ILE A 56 -9.08 -11.36 10.99
CA ILE A 56 -9.22 -11.39 12.45
C ILE A 56 -10.08 -12.59 12.82
N MET A 57 -9.44 -13.52 13.50
CA MET A 57 -10.10 -14.70 14.07
C MET A 57 -10.29 -14.51 15.57
N PRO A 58 -11.40 -14.97 16.16
CA PRO A 58 -11.67 -14.79 17.60
C PRO A 58 -10.78 -15.65 18.53
N VAL A 59 -9.70 -16.20 18.00
CA VAL A 59 -8.70 -16.99 18.74
C VAL A 59 -7.41 -16.17 18.83
N LEU A 60 -6.77 -16.14 20.00
CA LEU A 60 -5.47 -15.48 20.18
C LEU A 60 -4.43 -16.03 19.19
N ASN A 61 -4.12 -15.22 18.20
CA ASN A 61 -3.10 -15.52 17.20
C ASN A 61 -1.96 -14.52 17.37
N ILE A 62 -0.75 -15.04 17.62
CA ILE A 62 0.47 -14.24 17.77
C ILE A 62 0.80 -13.42 16.51
N PHE A 63 0.30 -13.83 15.36
CA PHE A 63 0.47 -13.11 14.09
C PHE A 63 -0.55 -11.97 13.86
N MET A 64 -1.49 -11.75 14.79
CA MET A 64 -2.50 -10.68 14.65
C MET A 64 -1.90 -9.28 14.52
N ASN A 65 -0.68 -9.07 15.00
CA ASN A 65 0.02 -7.78 14.93
C ASN A 65 0.66 -7.51 13.56
N ASN A 66 0.82 -8.53 12.72
CA ASN A 66 1.34 -8.34 11.37
C ASN A 66 0.23 -7.77 10.49
N ARG A 67 0.37 -6.49 10.11
CA ARG A 67 -0.61 -5.76 9.32
C ARG A 67 0.00 -5.19 8.06
N ASP A 68 -0.76 -5.18 6.97
CA ASP A 68 -0.37 -4.50 5.75
C ASP A 68 -0.98 -3.10 5.70
N HIS A 69 -0.13 -2.09 5.83
CA HIS A 69 -0.54 -0.69 5.83
C HIS A 69 -0.19 0.03 4.52
N ARG A 70 0.30 -0.69 3.52
CA ARG A 70 0.67 -0.12 2.21
C ARG A 70 -0.57 0.28 1.42
N LYS A 71 -0.49 1.39 0.71
CA LYS A 71 -1.49 1.86 -0.24
C LYS A 71 -0.84 1.83 -1.62
N ILE A 72 -1.06 0.78 -2.37
CA ILE A 72 -0.49 0.57 -3.69
C ILE A 72 -1.62 0.39 -4.70
N THR A 73 -1.60 1.17 -5.76
CA THR A 73 -2.48 0.97 -6.92
C THR A 73 -1.61 0.88 -8.16
N VAL A 74 -1.77 -0.15 -8.95
CA VAL A 74 -1.08 -0.34 -10.22
C VAL A 74 -2.10 -0.47 -11.33
N ILE A 75 -1.86 0.21 -12.45
CA ILE A 75 -2.71 0.18 -13.63
C ILE A 75 -1.86 -0.27 -14.82
N ASP A 76 -2.21 -1.42 -15.40
CA ASP A 76 -1.59 -2.02 -16.59
C ASP A 76 -0.06 -2.22 -16.49
N GLY A 77 0.52 -2.23 -15.28
CA GLY A 77 1.96 -2.24 -15.09
C GLY A 77 2.68 -0.99 -15.62
N LYS A 78 1.96 0.09 -15.91
CA LYS A 78 2.47 1.31 -16.53
C LYS A 78 2.39 2.54 -15.64
N VAL A 79 1.40 2.58 -14.77
CA VAL A 79 1.18 3.69 -13.84
C VAL A 79 0.97 3.12 -12.46
N ALA A 80 1.58 3.72 -11.45
CA ALA A 80 1.32 3.37 -10.08
C ALA A 80 1.11 4.60 -9.19
N TYR A 81 0.42 4.36 -8.07
CA TYR A 81 0.14 5.32 -7.03
C TYR A 81 0.47 4.72 -5.69
N THR A 82 1.07 5.51 -4.80
CA THR A 82 1.25 5.17 -3.39
C THR A 82 1.16 6.44 -2.54
N GLY A 83 0.93 6.27 -1.25
CA GLY A 83 0.81 7.42 -0.33
C GLY A 83 0.32 7.01 1.05
N GLY A 84 0.01 8.00 1.88
CA GLY A 84 -0.51 7.81 3.24
C GLY A 84 -2.01 7.60 3.32
N TYR A 85 -2.76 8.03 2.33
CA TYR A 85 -4.23 8.09 2.33
C TYR A 85 -4.90 6.71 2.29
N ASN A 86 -5.90 6.50 3.13
CA ASN A 86 -6.81 5.37 3.07
C ASN A 86 -8.04 5.68 2.19
N LEU A 87 -8.76 4.66 1.74
CA LEU A 87 -10.01 4.81 1.01
C LEU A 87 -11.18 4.98 1.99
N ALA A 88 -11.17 6.10 2.72
CA ALA A 88 -12.23 6.49 3.63
C ALA A 88 -12.55 7.99 3.48
N ASP A 89 -13.77 8.40 3.78
CA ASP A 89 -14.31 9.70 3.41
C ASP A 89 -13.58 10.88 4.06
N GLU A 90 -13.02 10.69 5.25
CA GLU A 90 -12.22 11.70 5.94
C GLU A 90 -10.92 12.05 5.21
N TYR A 91 -10.27 11.08 4.56
CA TYR A 91 -9.03 11.32 3.80
C TYR A 91 -9.26 12.12 2.53
N PHE A 92 -10.50 12.14 2.02
CA PHE A 92 -10.91 12.91 0.85
C PHE A 92 -11.69 14.17 1.21
N ASN A 93 -11.75 14.54 2.50
CA ASN A 93 -12.51 15.66 3.00
C ASN A 93 -14.00 15.65 2.59
N ILE A 94 -14.59 14.49 2.46
CA ILE A 94 -16.03 14.29 2.30
C ILE A 94 -16.71 14.42 3.66
N THR A 95 -16.06 13.89 4.71
CA THR A 95 -16.41 14.09 6.11
C THR A 95 -15.26 14.70 6.88
N HIS A 96 -15.52 15.36 8.02
CA HIS A 96 -14.51 16.10 8.75
C HIS A 96 -14.47 15.75 10.25
N PRO A 97 -14.39 14.47 10.67
CA PRO A 97 -14.41 14.08 12.08
C PRO A 97 -13.21 14.64 12.88
N TYR A 98 -12.11 14.93 12.18
CA TYR A 98 -10.86 15.46 12.78
C TYR A 98 -10.45 16.81 12.19
N GLY A 99 -11.37 17.54 11.54
CA GLY A 99 -11.08 18.75 10.79
C GLY A 99 -10.66 18.46 9.34
N GLN A 100 -10.01 19.42 8.71
CA GLN A 100 -9.54 19.27 7.34
C GLN A 100 -8.33 18.33 7.29
N TRP A 101 -8.46 17.22 6.55
CA TRP A 101 -7.38 16.27 6.33
C TRP A 101 -6.47 16.72 5.18
N LYS A 102 -5.17 16.63 5.39
CA LYS A 102 -4.17 16.86 4.36
C LYS A 102 -3.21 15.66 4.32
N ASP A 103 -3.30 14.90 3.28
CA ASP A 103 -2.42 13.75 3.05
C ASP A 103 -1.58 13.98 1.79
N SER A 104 -0.63 13.09 1.56
CA SER A 104 0.22 13.13 0.38
C SER A 104 0.29 11.78 -0.30
N GLY A 105 0.42 11.82 -1.61
CA GLY A 105 0.62 10.65 -2.44
C GLY A 105 1.46 10.99 -3.66
N ILE A 106 2.00 9.97 -4.27
CA ILE A 106 2.77 10.08 -5.49
C ILE A 106 2.16 9.22 -6.59
N ARG A 107 2.09 9.77 -7.79
CA ARG A 107 1.84 9.06 -9.04
C ARG A 107 3.15 8.94 -9.79
N PHE A 108 3.48 7.76 -10.25
CA PHE A 108 4.71 7.53 -11.01
C PHE A 108 4.49 6.58 -12.19
N GLU A 109 5.38 6.69 -13.16
CA GLU A 109 5.42 5.90 -14.39
C GLU A 109 6.86 5.41 -14.63
N GLY A 110 7.04 4.51 -15.59
CA GLY A 110 8.35 3.96 -15.93
C GLY A 110 8.74 2.75 -15.09
N ASP A 111 10.03 2.43 -15.04
CA ASP A 111 10.54 1.19 -14.49
C ASP A 111 10.18 0.95 -13.01
N ALA A 112 10.03 2.01 -12.24
CA ALA A 112 9.63 1.91 -10.83
C ALA A 112 8.24 1.29 -10.62
N VAL A 113 7.38 1.30 -11.64
CA VAL A 113 6.06 0.64 -11.59
C VAL A 113 6.20 -0.87 -11.50
N GLN A 114 7.26 -1.44 -12.06
CA GLN A 114 7.54 -2.89 -11.92
C GLN A 114 7.71 -3.27 -10.46
N THR A 115 8.45 -2.48 -9.67
CA THR A 115 8.61 -2.72 -8.23
C THR A 115 7.26 -2.66 -7.50
N ALA A 116 6.41 -1.68 -7.80
CA ALA A 116 5.07 -1.62 -7.21
C ALA A 116 4.21 -2.84 -7.57
N THR A 117 4.31 -3.30 -8.81
CA THR A 117 3.61 -4.50 -9.30
C THR A 117 4.08 -5.74 -8.56
N ILE A 118 5.40 -5.91 -8.41
CA ILE A 118 6.00 -7.03 -7.68
C ILE A 118 5.54 -7.02 -6.23
N LEU A 119 5.67 -5.90 -5.51
CA LEU A 119 5.26 -5.78 -4.11
C LEU A 119 3.78 -6.10 -3.89
N PHE A 120 2.91 -5.74 -4.83
CA PHE A 120 1.50 -6.12 -4.77
C PHE A 120 1.29 -7.62 -5.01
N LEU A 121 1.92 -8.18 -6.07
CA LEU A 121 1.71 -9.56 -6.46
C LEU A 121 2.37 -10.56 -5.51
N GLU A 122 3.50 -10.24 -4.90
CA GLU A 122 4.10 -11.06 -3.83
C GLU A 122 3.13 -11.21 -2.66
N MET A 123 2.53 -10.11 -2.19
CA MET A 123 1.54 -10.17 -1.13
C MET A 123 0.27 -10.91 -1.58
N TRP A 124 -0.13 -10.72 -2.84
CA TRP A 124 -1.26 -11.45 -3.42
C TRP A 124 -1.01 -12.96 -3.45
N ASN A 125 0.17 -13.38 -3.87
CA ASN A 125 0.55 -14.79 -3.96
C ASN A 125 0.69 -15.43 -2.57
N ALA A 126 1.23 -14.72 -1.59
CA ALA A 126 1.38 -15.20 -0.21
C ALA A 126 0.05 -15.62 0.46
N LEU A 127 -1.09 -15.28 -0.09
CA LEU A 127 -2.41 -15.55 0.51
C LEU A 127 -3.14 -16.76 -0.06
N ARG A 128 -2.61 -17.44 -1.08
CA ARG A 128 -3.20 -18.66 -1.66
C ARG A 128 -2.13 -19.57 -2.26
N GLU A 129 -2.46 -20.86 -2.40
CA GLU A 129 -1.57 -21.89 -2.96
C GLU A 129 -1.28 -21.74 -4.46
N GLN A 130 -2.11 -21.02 -5.21
CA GLN A 130 -1.90 -20.79 -6.64
C GLN A 130 -1.33 -19.41 -6.87
N ASP A 131 -0.08 -19.39 -7.25
CA ASP A 131 0.64 -18.18 -7.59
C ASP A 131 0.22 -17.65 -8.97
N VAL A 132 0.19 -16.33 -9.03
CA VAL A 132 0.11 -15.61 -10.30
C VAL A 132 1.52 -15.47 -10.83
N ASP A 133 1.70 -15.78 -12.10
CA ASP A 133 2.94 -15.49 -12.81
C ASP A 133 3.15 -13.97 -12.86
N ILE A 134 4.13 -13.49 -12.10
CA ILE A 134 4.41 -12.06 -11.94
C ILE A 134 4.90 -11.47 -13.27
N GLU A 135 5.72 -12.21 -14.04
CA GLU A 135 6.30 -11.71 -15.30
C GLU A 135 5.23 -11.28 -16.30
N LYS A 136 4.08 -11.94 -16.29
CA LYS A 136 2.93 -11.57 -17.13
C LYS A 136 2.42 -10.14 -16.90
N TYR A 137 2.70 -9.56 -15.73
CA TYR A 137 2.23 -8.22 -15.33
C TYR A 137 3.34 -7.17 -15.34
N LEU A 138 4.52 -7.52 -15.86
CA LEU A 138 5.67 -6.63 -16.01
C LEU A 138 5.88 -6.26 -17.49
N PRO A 139 5.03 -5.41 -18.07
CA PRO A 139 5.15 -5.07 -19.48
C PRO A 139 6.42 -4.27 -19.74
N VAL A 140 7.13 -4.65 -20.81
CA VAL A 140 8.19 -3.82 -21.36
C VAL A 140 7.56 -2.82 -22.35
N TYR A 141 7.69 -1.53 -22.08
CA TYR A 141 7.20 -0.49 -22.95
C TYR A 141 8.19 0.70 -23.00
N PRO A 142 8.27 1.41 -24.13
CA PRO A 142 9.14 2.57 -24.21
C PRO A 142 8.62 3.68 -23.27
N TYR A 143 9.47 4.08 -22.33
CA TYR A 143 9.21 5.20 -21.44
C TYR A 143 10.34 6.22 -21.55
N LYS A 144 9.99 7.49 -21.70
CA LYS A 144 10.95 8.59 -21.65
C LYS A 144 10.65 9.43 -20.41
N ALA A 145 11.60 9.48 -19.49
CA ALA A 145 11.50 10.32 -18.30
C ALA A 145 11.33 11.78 -18.70
N LYS A 146 10.40 12.48 -18.05
CA LYS A 146 10.17 13.91 -18.24
C LYS A 146 11.19 14.74 -17.48
N GLU A 147 11.67 14.22 -16.38
CA GLU A 147 12.63 14.89 -15.49
C GLU A 147 13.75 13.92 -15.12
N GLN A 148 14.91 14.47 -14.76
CA GLN A 148 16.02 13.69 -14.26
C GLN A 148 15.86 13.50 -12.75
N GLY A 149 16.09 12.28 -12.26
CA GLY A 149 16.02 11.95 -10.85
C GLY A 149 16.05 10.45 -10.61
N PHE A 150 16.09 10.08 -9.35
CA PHE A 150 16.01 8.70 -8.92
C PHE A 150 14.73 8.50 -8.13
N PHE A 151 14.06 7.41 -8.38
CA PHE A 151 12.91 6.96 -7.62
C PHE A 151 13.15 5.52 -7.19
N ALA A 152 13.11 5.27 -5.89
CA ALA A 152 13.22 3.94 -5.32
C ALA A 152 11.98 3.64 -4.47
N LEU A 153 11.22 2.63 -4.86
CA LEU A 153 10.14 2.07 -4.06
C LEU A 153 10.68 0.84 -3.33
N TYR A 154 10.39 0.75 -2.05
CA TYR A 154 10.75 -0.40 -1.23
C TYR A 154 9.57 -0.78 -0.32
N GLY A 155 9.53 -2.02 0.09
CA GLY A 155 8.62 -2.53 1.11
C GLY A 155 9.40 -2.99 2.32
N ASP A 156 8.85 -2.79 3.50
CA ASP A 156 9.33 -3.40 4.73
C ASP A 156 8.54 -4.68 5.00
N SER A 157 9.21 -5.73 5.48
CA SER A 157 8.60 -7.00 5.77
C SER A 157 9.00 -7.48 7.17
N PRO A 158 8.07 -7.98 7.99
CA PRO A 158 8.42 -8.60 9.26
C PRO A 158 9.03 -10.01 9.08
N LEU A 159 9.06 -10.52 7.85
CA LEU A 159 9.52 -11.88 7.55
C LEU A 159 11.03 -11.94 7.27
N ASP A 160 11.64 -10.81 6.91
CA ASP A 160 13.08 -10.68 6.81
C ASP A 160 13.66 -9.95 8.03
N LYS A 161 14.97 -9.94 8.15
CA LYS A 161 15.68 -9.29 9.26
C LYS A 161 16.23 -7.90 8.88
N GLU A 162 15.88 -7.41 7.70
CA GLU A 162 16.38 -6.14 7.20
C GLU A 162 15.34 -5.02 7.44
N PRO A 163 15.61 -4.07 8.35
CA PRO A 163 14.75 -2.93 8.58
C PRO A 163 14.94 -1.88 7.48
N ALA A 164 14.45 -2.15 6.27
CA ALA A 164 14.68 -1.31 5.10
C ALA A 164 14.19 0.13 5.31
N GLY A 165 13.01 0.31 5.91
CA GLY A 165 12.46 1.62 6.22
C GLY A 165 13.34 2.42 7.17
N GLU A 166 13.78 1.80 8.26
CA GLU A 166 14.65 2.43 9.24
C GLU A 166 16.01 2.81 8.62
N ASN A 167 16.60 1.90 7.85
CA ASN A 167 17.86 2.14 7.14
C ASN A 167 17.77 3.32 6.17
N VAL A 168 16.66 3.48 5.44
CA VAL A 168 16.44 4.63 4.56
C VAL A 168 16.39 5.92 5.36
N TYR A 169 15.61 5.99 6.46
CA TYR A 169 15.59 7.17 7.33
C TYR A 169 16.96 7.53 7.86
N MET A 170 17.73 6.55 8.34
CA MET A 170 19.07 6.78 8.86
C MET A 170 20.05 7.25 7.78
N ASN A 171 19.94 6.71 6.56
CA ASN A 171 20.76 7.16 5.44
C ASN A 171 20.45 8.62 5.07
N LEU A 172 19.18 9.00 5.01
CA LEU A 172 18.77 10.37 4.74
C LEU A 172 19.33 11.33 5.80
N LEU A 173 19.22 10.97 7.08
CA LEU A 173 19.73 11.76 8.20
C LEU A 173 21.26 11.94 8.13
N ARG A 174 22.01 10.87 7.84
CA ARG A 174 23.48 10.90 7.74
C ARG A 174 23.99 11.73 6.56
N HIS A 175 23.23 11.78 5.45
CA HIS A 175 23.63 12.49 4.24
C HIS A 175 23.11 13.91 4.15
N ALA A 176 22.21 14.33 5.03
CA ALA A 176 21.69 15.68 5.05
C ALA A 176 22.82 16.70 5.34
N LYS A 177 22.96 17.74 4.48
CA LYS A 177 24.03 18.74 4.59
C LYS A 177 23.58 20.05 5.25
N LYS A 178 22.29 20.38 5.16
CA LYS A 178 21.77 21.64 5.70
C LYS A 178 20.56 21.40 6.61
N TYR A 179 19.54 20.74 6.11
CA TYR A 179 18.32 20.46 6.85
C TYR A 179 17.61 19.24 6.25
N ILE A 180 16.75 18.63 7.04
CA ILE A 180 15.83 17.60 6.64
C ILE A 180 14.49 17.83 7.37
N TYR A 181 13.37 17.66 6.67
CA TYR A 181 12.04 17.76 7.23
C TYR A 181 11.33 16.42 7.09
N PHE A 182 10.72 15.95 8.16
CA PHE A 182 9.84 14.80 8.17
C PHE A 182 8.44 15.23 8.54
N THR A 183 7.46 14.73 7.81
CA THR A 183 6.04 14.86 8.17
C THR A 183 5.46 13.46 8.26
N THR A 184 5.17 13.03 9.46
CA THR A 184 4.61 11.71 9.72
C THR A 184 3.84 11.70 11.04
N PRO A 185 2.67 11.03 11.13
CA PRO A 185 2.00 10.81 12.41
C PRO A 185 2.67 9.72 13.26
N TYR A 186 3.62 8.96 12.71
CA TYR A 186 4.21 7.76 13.33
C TYR A 186 5.73 7.84 13.37
N LEU A 187 6.29 8.87 13.97
CA LEU A 187 7.74 8.92 14.19
C LEU A 187 8.07 8.17 15.48
N ILE A 188 8.38 6.90 15.39
CA ILE A 188 8.73 6.04 16.54
C ILE A 188 10.08 5.34 16.28
N PRO A 189 11.21 6.05 16.38
CA PRO A 189 12.54 5.47 16.19
C PRO A 189 12.98 4.70 17.45
N VAL A 190 12.40 3.53 17.69
CA VAL A 190 12.54 2.78 18.95
C VAL A 190 13.98 2.30 19.18
N SER A 191 14.68 1.84 18.15
CA SER A 191 15.99 1.20 18.30
C SER A 191 17.14 2.19 18.47
N TYR A 192 17.07 3.39 17.90
CA TYR A 192 18.18 4.37 17.91
C TYR A 192 18.11 5.38 19.05
N THR A 193 16.96 5.58 19.67
CA THR A 193 16.85 6.47 20.84
C THR A 193 17.59 5.90 22.07
N HIS A 194 17.67 4.58 22.18
CA HIS A 194 18.44 3.95 23.26
C HIS A 194 19.95 3.96 23.04
N LEU A 195 20.43 3.91 21.80
CA LEU A 195 21.87 3.92 21.51
C LEU A 195 22.51 5.29 21.78
N ARG A 196 21.84 6.40 21.50
CA ARG A 196 22.37 7.74 21.74
C ARG A 196 22.33 8.19 23.21
N ALA A 197 21.48 7.61 24.02
CA ALA A 197 21.45 7.91 25.45
C ALA A 197 22.70 7.40 26.21
N HIS A 198 23.53 6.57 25.57
CA HIS A 198 24.77 6.03 26.13
C HIS A 198 26.06 6.64 25.54
N GLU A 199 25.94 7.56 24.57
CA GLU A 199 27.11 8.21 23.92
C GLU A 199 27.31 9.66 24.37
N THR A 200 26.55 10.14 25.35
CA THR A 200 26.75 11.39 26.09
C THR A 200 26.98 11.05 27.55
#